data_b49d536e6c2377decbd2ef028888736c
#
_entry.id   b49d536e6c2377decbd2ef028888736c
#
_cell.length_a   1.000
_cell.length_b   1.000
_cell.length_c   1.000
_cell.angle_alpha   90.00
_cell.angle_beta   90.00
_cell.angle_gamma   90.00
#
_symmetry.space_group_name_H-M   'P 1'
#
loop_
_entity.id
_entity.type
_entity.pdbx_description
1 polymer ?
#
loop_
_entity_poly.entity_id
_entity_poly.type
_entity_poly.pdbx_seq_one_letter_code
_entity_poly.pdbx_strand_id
1 'polypeptide(L)'
;MASTLKKSLKQFTPPILVNKTKDLINYINFLKYKEIVKNNVELKDKHKGGRCFLLGSGPSIKDENLKPLKNEIVFALNNFYVHDDFSEIMGGNIEKYYMTAPIHPPQSEREWIDWFSDMDNYVPNNSTMIFGISNQVNNVKNIVDQNNLFSTHQKYWYYSGINIYEHYQHSPADIDISKMTWIADTVSIYALVFAIYMGFSEIYLLGMDHNYICHKESDYRFYKNGIHQKNEDKRTIKESSRTKHASLGIYKIFSQYELLSDNSDTLILNTSKNTLLDIFKYVALKNII
;
A
#
# COMPACT_ATOMS: atom_id res chain seq x y z
N MET A 1 12.32 14.80 -30.53
CA MET A 1 13.79 14.76 -30.41
C MET A 1 14.28 14.44 -28.99
N ALA A 2 13.87 15.14 -27.94
CA ALA A 2 14.36 14.87 -26.55
C ALA A 2 14.09 13.46 -26.04
N SER A 3 12.94 12.85 -26.39
CA SER A 3 12.58 11.48 -25.95
C SER A 3 13.43 10.40 -26.62
N THR A 4 13.82 10.62 -27.88
CA THR A 4 14.64 9.68 -28.65
C THR A 4 16.09 9.74 -28.18
N LEU A 5 16.62 10.95 -27.92
CA LEU A 5 17.97 11.14 -27.35
C LEU A 5 18.10 10.50 -25.96
N LYS A 6 17.05 10.62 -25.13
CA LYS A 6 16.99 10.01 -23.80
C LYS A 6 16.98 8.48 -23.86
N LYS A 7 16.32 7.90 -24.87
CA LYS A 7 16.32 6.44 -25.12
C LYS A 7 17.70 5.95 -25.59
N SER A 8 18.31 6.66 -26.52
CA SER A 8 19.65 6.30 -27.03
C SER A 8 20.73 6.39 -25.95
N LEU A 9 20.74 7.46 -25.16
CA LEU A 9 21.67 7.60 -24.02
C LEU A 9 21.53 6.44 -23.01
N LYS A 10 20.30 6.00 -22.71
CA LYS A 10 20.08 4.85 -21.81
C LYS A 10 20.64 3.53 -22.35
N GLN A 11 20.67 3.34 -23.68
CA GLN A 11 21.21 2.11 -24.29
C GLN A 11 22.74 2.03 -24.17
N PHE A 12 23.43 3.16 -24.11
CA PHE A 12 24.90 3.22 -23.99
C PHE A 12 25.40 3.43 -22.55
N THR A 13 24.49 3.65 -21.59
CA THR A 13 24.87 3.83 -20.19
C THR A 13 24.76 2.50 -19.45
N PRO A 14 25.81 2.02 -18.76
CA PRO A 14 25.74 0.81 -17.97
C PRO A 14 24.55 0.86 -16.98
N PRO A 15 23.76 -0.22 -16.85
CA PRO A 15 22.61 -0.25 -15.95
C PRO A 15 22.91 0.19 -14.52
N ILE A 16 24.10 -0.16 -14.01
CA ILE A 16 24.53 0.21 -12.66
C ILE A 16 24.63 1.73 -12.47
N LEU A 17 25.09 2.48 -13.50
CA LEU A 17 25.17 3.94 -13.43
C LEU A 17 23.78 4.58 -13.47
N VAL A 18 22.89 4.01 -14.30
CA VAL A 18 21.47 4.46 -14.36
C VAL A 18 20.80 4.26 -13.01
N ASN A 19 21.02 3.11 -12.39
CA ASN A 19 20.41 2.77 -11.10
C ASN A 19 20.95 3.65 -9.98
N LYS A 20 22.27 3.78 -9.85
CA LYS A 20 22.89 4.70 -8.86
C LYS A 20 22.42 6.15 -9.01
N THR A 21 22.19 6.60 -10.25
CA THR A 21 21.67 7.95 -10.49
C THR A 21 20.23 8.08 -9.99
N LYS A 22 19.37 7.07 -10.21
CA LYS A 22 18.01 7.06 -9.67
C LYS A 22 18.02 7.02 -8.15
N ASP A 23 18.85 6.18 -7.54
CA ASP A 23 18.97 6.08 -6.09
C ASP A 23 19.41 7.41 -5.48
N LEU A 24 20.37 8.09 -6.10
CA LEU A 24 20.81 9.42 -5.69
C LEU A 24 19.68 10.45 -5.77
N ILE A 25 18.91 10.45 -6.87
CA ILE A 25 17.75 11.33 -7.04
C ILE A 25 16.71 11.05 -5.96
N ASN A 26 16.40 9.77 -5.70
CA ASN A 26 15.47 9.37 -4.66
C ASN A 26 15.96 9.82 -3.28
N TYR A 27 17.24 9.66 -3.01
CA TYR A 27 17.83 10.09 -1.74
C TYR A 27 17.77 11.62 -1.53
N ILE A 28 18.13 12.40 -2.57
CA ILE A 28 18.03 13.87 -2.53
C ILE A 28 16.59 14.31 -2.28
N ASN A 29 15.63 13.67 -2.92
CA ASN A 29 14.21 13.96 -2.69
C ASN A 29 13.75 13.53 -1.29
N PHE A 30 14.22 12.39 -0.79
CA PHE A 30 13.95 11.93 0.56
C PHE A 30 14.42 12.94 1.63
N LEU A 31 15.58 13.58 1.43
CA LEU A 31 16.09 14.56 2.39
C LEU A 31 15.10 15.70 2.72
N LYS A 32 14.20 16.03 1.78
CA LYS A 32 13.15 17.03 1.99
C LYS A 32 12.09 16.58 3.02
N TYR A 33 11.94 15.27 3.18
CA TYR A 33 10.91 14.65 4.04
C TYR A 33 11.50 13.88 5.22
N LYS A 34 12.84 13.86 5.33
CA LYS A 34 13.55 13.07 6.33
C LYS A 34 13.04 13.30 7.74
N GLU A 35 12.82 14.57 8.14
CA GLU A 35 12.41 14.88 9.50
C GLU A 35 11.01 14.36 9.84
N ILE A 36 10.06 14.44 8.91
CA ILE A 36 8.71 13.90 9.13
C ILE A 36 8.68 12.38 9.09
N VAL A 37 9.49 11.75 8.24
CA VAL A 37 9.60 10.29 8.15
C VAL A 37 10.29 9.72 9.40
N LYS A 38 11.25 10.44 9.97
CA LYS A 38 11.95 10.06 11.20
C LYS A 38 11.00 9.87 12.40
N ASN A 39 9.86 10.56 12.41
CA ASN A 39 8.87 10.41 13.47
C ASN A 39 8.32 8.98 13.57
N ASN A 40 8.41 8.19 12.50
CA ASN A 40 7.99 6.79 12.52
C ASN A 40 8.81 5.92 13.51
N VAL A 41 9.90 6.43 14.07
CA VAL A 41 10.65 5.72 15.13
C VAL A 41 9.77 5.39 16.34
N GLU A 42 8.76 6.22 16.63
CA GLU A 42 7.83 5.99 17.75
C GLU A 42 6.86 4.83 17.51
N LEU A 43 6.74 4.36 16.25
CA LEU A 43 5.94 3.19 15.90
C LEU A 43 6.71 1.88 16.10
N LYS A 44 8.03 1.92 16.32
CA LYS A 44 8.83 0.71 16.47
C LYS A 44 8.36 -0.10 17.68
N ASP A 45 8.05 -1.37 17.44
CA ASP A 45 7.59 -2.32 18.48
C ASP A 45 6.36 -1.85 19.29
N LYS A 46 5.61 -0.86 18.78
CA LYS A 46 4.44 -0.26 19.47
C LYS A 46 3.37 -1.30 19.82
N HIS A 47 3.25 -2.34 19.00
CA HIS A 47 2.27 -3.43 19.18
C HIS A 47 2.96 -4.79 19.32
N LYS A 48 4.13 -4.82 19.95
CA LYS A 48 4.94 -6.02 20.09
C LYS A 48 4.15 -7.20 20.67
N GLY A 49 4.15 -8.30 19.92
CA GLY A 49 3.47 -9.53 20.32
C GLY A 49 1.95 -9.52 20.10
N GLY A 50 1.38 -8.40 19.62
CA GLY A 50 -0.02 -8.28 19.28
C GLY A 50 -0.37 -8.89 17.92
N ARG A 51 -1.67 -8.79 17.55
CA ARG A 51 -2.17 -9.16 16.23
C ARG A 51 -2.83 -7.97 15.53
N CYS A 52 -2.84 -7.98 14.20
CA CYS A 52 -3.57 -7.00 13.41
C CYS A 52 -4.20 -7.60 12.15
N PHE A 53 -5.12 -6.83 11.55
CA PHE A 53 -5.85 -7.19 10.34
C PHE A 53 -5.62 -6.13 9.26
N LEU A 54 -5.13 -6.54 8.10
CA LEU A 54 -4.95 -5.67 6.94
C LEU A 54 -6.14 -5.84 5.99
N LEU A 55 -6.91 -4.77 5.79
CA LEU A 55 -8.16 -4.79 5.02
C LEU A 55 -7.97 -4.20 3.63
N GLY A 56 -7.86 -5.06 2.63
CA GLY A 56 -7.81 -4.70 1.22
C GLY A 56 -9.19 -4.57 0.59
N SER A 57 -9.21 -4.43 -0.74
CA SER A 57 -10.44 -4.19 -1.50
C SER A 57 -10.83 -5.33 -2.44
N GLY A 58 -10.24 -6.51 -2.26
CA GLY A 58 -10.59 -7.69 -3.05
C GLY A 58 -12.02 -8.16 -2.83
N PRO A 59 -12.64 -8.83 -3.81
CA PRO A 59 -14.03 -9.25 -3.73
C PRO A 59 -14.32 -10.33 -2.69
N SER A 60 -13.30 -11.05 -2.21
CA SER A 60 -13.44 -12.13 -1.22
C SER A 60 -14.06 -11.68 0.12
N ILE A 61 -13.98 -10.39 0.45
CA ILE A 61 -14.53 -9.86 1.71
C ILE A 61 -16.02 -9.54 1.64
N LYS A 62 -16.66 -9.60 0.45
CA LYS A 62 -18.09 -9.25 0.28
C LYS A 62 -19.01 -10.06 1.19
N ASP A 63 -18.70 -11.35 1.34
CA ASP A 63 -19.54 -12.30 2.05
C ASP A 63 -19.06 -12.56 3.49
N GLU A 64 -18.04 -11.84 3.94
CA GLU A 64 -17.47 -11.97 5.27
C GLU A 64 -18.15 -10.99 6.25
N ASN A 65 -18.42 -11.46 7.47
CA ASN A 65 -18.87 -10.57 8.54
C ASN A 65 -17.65 -9.88 9.19
N LEU A 66 -17.41 -8.64 8.81
CA LEU A 66 -16.24 -7.88 9.29
C LEU A 66 -16.52 -7.10 10.59
N LYS A 67 -17.75 -7.04 11.07
CA LYS A 67 -18.13 -6.25 12.25
C LYS A 67 -17.36 -6.57 13.53
N PRO A 68 -16.99 -7.84 13.83
CA PRO A 68 -16.16 -8.14 15.00
C PRO A 68 -14.79 -7.44 15.00
N LEU A 69 -14.28 -7.03 13.83
CA LEU A 69 -13.00 -6.30 13.69
C LEU A 69 -13.01 -4.92 14.38
N LYS A 70 -14.16 -4.42 14.82
CA LYS A 70 -14.24 -3.22 15.67
C LYS A 70 -13.40 -3.33 16.95
N ASN A 71 -13.20 -4.54 17.44
CA ASN A 71 -12.42 -4.83 18.65
C ASN A 71 -10.96 -5.22 18.37
N GLU A 72 -10.49 -5.08 17.14
CA GLU A 72 -9.16 -5.47 16.70
C GLU A 72 -8.37 -4.28 16.18
N ILE A 73 -7.04 -4.39 16.16
CA ILE A 73 -6.19 -3.43 15.47
C ILE A 73 -6.30 -3.69 13.97
N VAL A 74 -6.67 -2.65 13.23
CA VAL A 74 -6.97 -2.74 11.80
C VAL A 74 -6.17 -1.71 11.03
N PHE A 75 -5.65 -2.12 9.88
CA PHE A 75 -5.15 -1.25 8.82
C PHE A 75 -6.12 -1.31 7.64
N ALA A 76 -6.93 -0.27 7.45
CA ALA A 76 -7.79 -0.14 6.28
C ALA A 76 -7.01 0.51 5.13
N LEU A 77 -7.16 -0.01 3.91
CA LEU A 77 -6.31 0.36 2.77
C LEU A 77 -7.09 1.01 1.62
N ASN A 78 -6.57 2.11 1.08
CA ASN A 78 -7.08 2.80 -0.10
C ASN A 78 -8.60 3.08 -0.03
N ASN A 79 -9.41 2.40 -0.86
CA ASN A 79 -10.86 2.64 -0.96
C ASN A 79 -11.69 1.78 0.03
N PHE A 80 -11.09 1.24 1.07
CA PHE A 80 -11.85 0.43 2.03
C PHE A 80 -12.96 1.22 2.73
N TYR A 81 -12.86 2.55 2.80
CA TYR A 81 -13.88 3.43 3.39
C TYR A 81 -15.28 3.35 2.74
N VAL A 82 -15.37 2.77 1.54
CA VAL A 82 -16.67 2.55 0.87
C VAL A 82 -17.32 1.20 1.25
N HIS A 83 -16.72 0.44 2.17
CA HIS A 83 -17.30 -0.83 2.65
C HIS A 83 -18.47 -0.57 3.58
N ASP A 84 -19.55 -1.37 3.47
CA ASP A 84 -20.77 -1.19 4.26
C ASP A 84 -20.54 -1.22 5.78
N ASP A 85 -19.64 -2.08 6.25
CA ASP A 85 -19.29 -2.19 7.66
C ASP A 85 -18.20 -1.20 8.11
N PHE A 86 -17.74 -0.30 7.25
CA PHE A 86 -16.59 0.56 7.52
C PHE A 86 -16.71 1.39 8.81
N SER A 87 -17.84 2.07 8.97
CA SER A 87 -18.08 2.93 10.13
C SER A 87 -18.11 2.14 11.45
N GLU A 88 -18.62 0.91 11.42
CA GLU A 88 -18.64 0.03 12.60
C GLU A 88 -17.24 -0.49 12.93
N ILE A 89 -16.47 -0.91 11.93
CA ILE A 89 -15.10 -1.40 12.10
C ILE A 89 -14.19 -0.31 12.64
N MET A 90 -14.22 0.88 12.04
CA MET A 90 -13.32 1.98 12.37
C MET A 90 -13.78 2.81 13.57
N GLY A 91 -15.06 2.73 13.96
CA GLY A 91 -15.64 3.45 15.08
C GLY A 91 -15.35 2.85 16.47
N GLY A 92 -14.66 1.72 16.55
CA GLY A 92 -14.30 1.08 17.82
C GLY A 92 -13.30 1.88 18.66
N ASN A 93 -13.15 1.50 19.93
CA ASN A 93 -12.21 2.14 20.87
C ASN A 93 -10.76 1.63 20.71
N ILE A 94 -10.56 0.61 19.90
CA ILE A 94 -9.22 0.06 19.61
C ILE A 94 -8.57 0.88 18.52
N GLU A 95 -7.27 1.06 18.61
CA GLU A 95 -6.48 1.84 17.64
C GLU A 95 -6.69 1.35 16.19
N LYS A 96 -6.94 2.29 15.29
CA LYS A 96 -7.22 2.06 13.88
C LYS A 96 -6.24 2.84 13.02
N TYR A 97 -5.74 2.19 11.98
CA TYR A 97 -4.84 2.77 10.99
C TYR A 97 -5.53 2.83 9.63
N TYR A 98 -5.33 3.91 8.93
CA TYR A 98 -5.76 4.04 7.54
C TYR A 98 -4.58 4.36 6.64
N MET A 99 -4.35 3.58 5.60
CA MET A 99 -3.13 3.70 4.81
C MET A 99 -3.41 3.84 3.32
N THR A 100 -2.67 4.75 2.67
CA THR A 100 -2.65 4.90 1.22
C THR A 100 -1.26 4.72 0.64
N ALA A 101 -1.20 4.18 -0.58
CA ALA A 101 0.05 4.15 -1.35
C ALA A 101 0.43 5.56 -1.83
N PRO A 102 1.70 5.77 -2.23
CA PRO A 102 2.09 6.98 -2.94
C PRO A 102 1.25 7.17 -4.20
N ILE A 103 0.80 8.41 -4.43
CA ILE A 103 0.05 8.74 -5.65
C ILE A 103 0.95 8.72 -6.88
N HIS A 104 0.37 8.41 -8.02
CA HIS A 104 1.08 8.31 -9.29
C HIS A 104 0.17 8.64 -10.49
N PRO A 105 0.74 9.02 -11.64
CA PRO A 105 -0.04 9.12 -12.88
C PRO A 105 -0.74 7.78 -13.20
N PRO A 106 -1.89 7.77 -13.93
CA PRO A 106 -2.36 8.86 -14.81
C PRO A 106 -3.34 9.85 -14.18
N GLN A 107 -3.73 9.69 -12.91
CA GLN A 107 -4.70 10.58 -12.28
C GLN A 107 -4.15 12.01 -12.18
N SER A 108 -5.06 12.98 -12.36
CA SER A 108 -4.76 14.38 -12.18
C SER A 108 -4.72 14.77 -10.69
N GLU A 109 -4.10 15.90 -10.39
CA GLU A 109 -4.11 16.46 -9.04
C GLU A 109 -5.53 16.68 -8.50
N ARG A 110 -6.45 17.15 -9.36
CA ARG A 110 -7.86 17.35 -8.98
C ARG A 110 -8.53 16.05 -8.57
N GLU A 111 -8.29 14.95 -9.28
CA GLU A 111 -8.85 13.65 -8.93
C GLU A 111 -8.30 13.14 -7.60
N TRP A 112 -7.03 13.42 -7.29
CA TRP A 112 -6.45 13.09 -6.00
C TRP A 112 -7.03 13.95 -4.86
N ILE A 113 -7.24 15.25 -5.09
CA ILE A 113 -7.89 16.15 -4.11
C ILE A 113 -9.30 15.64 -3.81
N ASP A 114 -10.09 15.33 -4.84
CA ASP A 114 -11.46 14.84 -4.70
C ASP A 114 -11.48 13.50 -3.92
N TRP A 115 -10.54 12.59 -4.21
CA TRP A 115 -10.45 11.31 -3.54
C TRP A 115 -10.06 11.44 -2.05
N PHE A 116 -9.06 12.26 -1.75
CA PHE A 116 -8.65 12.48 -0.35
C PHE A 116 -9.69 13.29 0.43
N SER A 117 -10.41 14.20 -0.20
CA SER A 117 -11.51 14.92 0.44
C SER A 117 -12.66 13.99 0.81
N ASP A 118 -13.01 13.08 -0.09
CA ASP A 118 -13.98 12.02 0.20
C ASP A 118 -13.52 11.17 1.39
N MET A 119 -12.30 10.70 1.37
CA MET A 119 -11.72 9.87 2.44
C MET A 119 -11.74 10.60 3.78
N ASP A 120 -11.38 11.89 3.82
CA ASP A 120 -11.39 12.73 5.03
C ASP A 120 -12.80 12.84 5.65
N ASN A 121 -13.84 12.83 4.81
CA ASN A 121 -15.23 12.86 5.28
C ASN A 121 -15.70 11.55 5.92
N TYR A 122 -15.10 10.41 5.54
CA TYR A 122 -15.55 9.09 6.00
C TYR A 122 -14.69 8.51 7.13
N VAL A 123 -13.37 8.78 7.11
CA VAL A 123 -12.46 8.19 8.10
C VAL A 123 -12.65 8.87 9.44
N PRO A 124 -12.92 8.11 10.53
CA PRO A 124 -13.12 8.69 11.86
C PRO A 124 -11.85 9.39 12.37
N ASN A 125 -12.02 10.55 13.03
CA ASN A 125 -10.93 11.40 13.53
C ASN A 125 -9.97 10.71 14.51
N ASN A 126 -10.41 9.62 15.16
CA ASN A 126 -9.56 8.83 16.04
C ASN A 126 -8.69 7.81 15.30
N SER A 127 -8.82 7.71 13.99
CA SER A 127 -7.96 6.87 13.16
C SER A 127 -6.61 7.55 12.87
N THR A 128 -5.55 6.77 12.88
CA THR A 128 -4.22 7.23 12.47
C THR A 128 -4.04 7.08 10.97
N MET A 129 -3.75 8.17 10.28
CA MET A 129 -3.52 8.18 8.82
C MET A 129 -2.05 7.90 8.50
N ILE A 130 -1.79 7.03 7.53
CA ILE A 130 -0.44 6.71 7.04
C ILE A 130 -0.38 6.96 5.53
N PHE A 131 0.44 7.92 5.13
CA PHE A 131 0.53 8.38 3.74
C PHE A 131 1.88 8.09 3.12
N GLY A 132 1.86 7.61 1.87
CA GLY A 132 3.07 7.37 1.10
C GLY A 132 3.52 8.59 0.30
N ILE A 133 4.79 8.93 0.42
CA ILE A 133 5.47 9.95 -0.39
C ILE A 133 6.40 9.24 -1.38
N SER A 134 6.51 9.76 -2.59
CA SER A 134 7.45 9.33 -3.60
C SER A 134 8.15 10.52 -4.24
N ASN A 135 9.01 10.27 -5.20
CA ASN A 135 9.71 11.31 -5.96
C ASN A 135 8.86 12.04 -7.01
N GLN A 136 7.54 11.83 -7.01
CA GLN A 136 6.63 12.56 -7.87
C GLN A 136 6.56 14.04 -7.47
N VAL A 137 6.42 14.93 -8.46
CA VAL A 137 6.36 16.39 -8.25
C VAL A 137 5.16 16.75 -7.38
N ASN A 138 3.98 16.24 -7.73
CA ASN A 138 2.78 16.34 -6.91
C ASN A 138 2.68 15.07 -6.07
N ASN A 139 2.82 15.20 -4.78
CA ASN A 139 2.73 14.08 -3.84
C ASN A 139 1.61 14.31 -2.82
N VAL A 140 1.26 13.24 -2.12
CA VAL A 140 0.18 13.25 -1.13
C VAL A 140 0.36 14.36 -0.11
N LYS A 141 1.58 14.61 0.37
CA LYS A 141 1.82 15.63 1.39
C LYS A 141 1.44 17.02 0.93
N ASN A 142 1.80 17.39 -0.31
CA ASN A 142 1.41 18.68 -0.86
C ASN A 142 -0.11 18.81 -0.95
N ILE A 143 -0.80 17.77 -1.41
CA ILE A 143 -2.27 17.78 -1.52
C ILE A 143 -2.92 17.92 -0.14
N VAL A 144 -2.49 17.14 0.83
CA VAL A 144 -3.04 17.15 2.19
C VAL A 144 -2.83 18.51 2.85
N ASP A 145 -1.61 19.07 2.78
CA ASP A 145 -1.27 20.33 3.43
C ASP A 145 -1.98 21.53 2.77
N GLN A 146 -1.95 21.61 1.44
CA GLN A 146 -2.52 22.76 0.69
C GLN A 146 -4.05 22.81 0.77
N ASN A 147 -4.71 21.66 0.95
CA ASN A 147 -6.16 21.58 1.05
C ASN A 147 -6.65 21.39 2.50
N ASN A 148 -5.75 21.46 3.49
CA ASN A 148 -6.05 21.28 4.92
C ASN A 148 -6.82 19.98 5.24
N LEU A 149 -6.50 18.88 4.52
CA LEU A 149 -7.15 17.59 4.67
C LEU A 149 -6.60 16.85 5.89
N PHE A 150 -7.45 16.02 6.51
CA PHE A 150 -7.12 15.23 7.70
C PHE A 150 -6.54 16.07 8.85
N SER A 151 -7.01 17.32 8.99
CA SER A 151 -6.45 18.28 9.95
C SER A 151 -6.54 17.82 11.41
N THR A 152 -7.55 17.02 11.74
CA THR A 152 -7.81 16.47 13.09
C THR A 152 -7.18 15.10 13.33
N HIS A 153 -6.65 14.46 12.30
CA HIS A 153 -6.06 13.12 12.39
C HIS A 153 -4.59 13.16 12.79
N GLN A 154 -4.14 12.17 13.56
CA GLN A 154 -2.73 11.85 13.67
C GLN A 154 -2.23 11.33 12.31
N LYS A 155 -1.07 11.83 11.85
CA LYS A 155 -0.53 11.52 10.52
C LYS A 155 0.90 11.03 10.61
N TYR A 156 1.17 9.89 9.96
CA TYR A 156 2.50 9.37 9.69
C TYR A 156 2.78 9.37 8.19
N TRP A 157 4.04 9.57 7.86
CA TRP A 157 4.50 9.71 6.48
C TRP A 157 5.63 8.72 6.23
N TYR A 158 5.58 7.98 5.14
CA TYR A 158 6.70 7.17 4.72
C TYR A 158 7.17 7.59 3.32
N TYR A 159 8.44 7.40 3.04
CA TYR A 159 9.02 7.74 1.74
C TYR A 159 9.42 6.46 0.99
N SER A 160 8.76 6.21 -0.13
CA SER A 160 9.01 5.07 -1.01
C SER A 160 10.10 5.42 -2.03
N GLY A 161 11.29 4.83 -1.90
CA GLY A 161 12.43 5.19 -2.75
C GLY A 161 13.46 4.10 -3.00
N ILE A 162 13.43 2.97 -2.27
CA ILE A 162 14.39 1.87 -2.45
C ILE A 162 13.79 0.80 -3.37
N ASN A 163 14.51 0.44 -4.44
CA ASN A 163 14.07 -0.64 -5.32
C ASN A 163 14.48 -2.01 -4.73
N ILE A 164 13.52 -2.84 -4.34
CA ILE A 164 13.76 -4.16 -3.74
C ILE A 164 14.53 -5.09 -4.71
N TYR A 165 14.20 -5.03 -6.00
CA TYR A 165 14.77 -5.97 -7.00
C TYR A 165 16.25 -5.75 -7.24
N GLU A 166 16.75 -4.56 -7.00
CA GLU A 166 18.16 -4.20 -7.19
C GLU A 166 18.98 -4.52 -5.94
N HIS A 167 18.34 -4.70 -4.79
CA HIS A 167 18.97 -4.92 -3.49
C HIS A 167 18.64 -6.29 -2.88
N TYR A 168 18.40 -7.30 -3.69
CA TYR A 168 18.09 -8.68 -3.25
C TYR A 168 19.11 -9.30 -2.27
N GLN A 169 20.26 -8.64 -2.11
CA GLN A 169 21.33 -9.07 -1.19
C GLN A 169 21.22 -8.42 0.20
N HIS A 170 20.31 -7.49 0.41
CA HIS A 170 20.14 -6.86 1.70
C HIS A 170 19.05 -7.58 2.48
N SER A 171 19.49 -8.19 3.58
CA SER A 171 18.60 -8.80 4.56
C SER A 171 17.52 -7.81 5.01
N PRO A 172 16.25 -8.24 5.12
CA PRO A 172 15.15 -7.46 5.70
C PRO A 172 15.35 -7.08 7.17
N ALA A 173 16.45 -7.50 7.80
CA ALA A 173 16.85 -6.93 9.09
C ALA A 173 16.84 -5.39 9.11
N ASP A 174 16.74 -4.75 7.92
CA ASP A 174 16.68 -3.30 7.77
C ASP A 174 15.27 -2.76 7.45
N ILE A 175 14.19 -3.44 7.84
CA ILE A 175 12.85 -2.83 7.82
C ILE A 175 12.84 -1.69 8.85
N ASP A 176 13.06 -0.47 8.36
CA ASP A 176 13.08 0.74 9.17
C ASP A 176 12.28 1.85 8.45
N ILE A 177 11.00 1.96 8.81
CA ILE A 177 10.10 2.96 8.23
C ILE A 177 10.40 4.39 8.69
N SER A 178 11.34 4.59 9.60
CA SER A 178 11.87 5.92 9.96
C SER A 178 12.90 6.43 8.97
N LYS A 179 13.23 5.63 7.97
CA LYS A 179 14.10 5.92 6.84
C LYS A 179 13.36 5.80 5.51
N MET A 180 14.09 5.92 4.42
CA MET A 180 13.55 5.62 3.08
C MET A 180 13.18 4.14 3.02
N THR A 181 11.96 3.83 2.63
CA THR A 181 11.44 2.46 2.53
C THR A 181 11.40 1.96 1.08
N TRP A 182 11.07 0.71 0.91
CA TRP A 182 11.01 0.03 -0.37
C TRP A 182 9.94 0.62 -1.30
N ILE A 183 10.17 0.50 -2.60
CA ILE A 183 9.16 0.73 -3.62
C ILE A 183 8.35 -0.56 -3.73
N ALA A 184 7.10 -0.52 -3.28
CA ALA A 184 6.19 -1.65 -3.37
C ALA A 184 5.20 -1.47 -4.53
N ASP A 185 4.77 -2.58 -5.11
CA ASP A 185 3.82 -2.59 -6.23
C ASP A 185 2.35 -2.54 -5.76
N THR A 186 2.11 -2.62 -4.44
CA THR A 186 0.77 -2.52 -3.84
C THR A 186 0.81 -1.93 -2.43
N VAL A 187 -0.26 -1.27 -2.00
CA VAL A 187 -0.39 -0.72 -0.65
C VAL A 187 -0.32 -1.78 0.45
N SER A 188 -0.75 -3.00 0.17
CA SER A 188 -0.71 -4.12 1.12
C SER A 188 0.72 -4.49 1.54
N ILE A 189 1.70 -4.35 0.66
CA ILE A 189 3.12 -4.54 1.00
C ILE A 189 3.58 -3.43 1.97
N TYR A 190 3.21 -2.17 1.72
CA TYR A 190 3.55 -1.09 2.66
C TYR A 190 2.91 -1.33 4.04
N ALA A 191 1.64 -1.75 4.07
CA ALA A 191 0.96 -2.06 5.32
C ALA A 191 1.63 -3.21 6.07
N LEU A 192 2.08 -4.24 5.35
CA LEU A 192 2.82 -5.36 5.95
C LEU A 192 4.16 -4.90 6.52
N VAL A 193 4.92 -4.07 5.80
CA VAL A 193 6.17 -3.46 6.29
C VAL A 193 5.93 -2.66 7.59
N PHE A 194 4.86 -1.87 7.64
CA PHE A 194 4.49 -1.14 8.86
C PHE A 194 4.12 -2.08 10.00
N ALA A 195 3.28 -3.08 9.75
CA ALA A 195 2.86 -4.03 10.77
C ALA A 195 4.05 -4.82 11.35
N ILE A 196 4.98 -5.27 10.52
CA ILE A 196 6.21 -5.95 10.96
C ILE A 196 7.06 -5.00 11.81
N TYR A 197 7.28 -3.76 11.37
CA TYR A 197 8.07 -2.76 12.13
C TYR A 197 7.43 -2.42 13.48
N MET A 198 6.10 -2.43 13.56
CA MET A 198 5.34 -2.17 14.78
C MET A 198 5.33 -3.37 15.73
N GLY A 199 5.94 -4.51 15.34
CA GLY A 199 6.19 -5.66 16.20
C GLY A 199 5.01 -6.62 16.35
N PHE A 200 4.03 -6.60 15.43
CA PHE A 200 2.95 -7.59 15.46
C PHE A 200 3.50 -9.00 15.27
N SER A 201 3.07 -9.93 16.12
CA SER A 201 3.42 -11.33 16.01
C SER A 201 2.54 -12.11 15.03
N GLU A 202 1.31 -11.61 14.80
CA GLU A 202 0.35 -12.19 13.87
C GLU A 202 -0.29 -11.12 13.00
N ILE A 203 -0.28 -11.34 11.68
CA ILE A 203 -0.89 -10.43 10.69
C ILE A 203 -1.86 -11.22 9.82
N TYR A 204 -3.10 -10.77 9.77
CA TYR A 204 -4.17 -11.38 8.99
C TYR A 204 -4.51 -10.53 7.77
N LEU A 205 -4.42 -11.12 6.57
CA LEU A 205 -4.69 -10.46 5.30
C LEU A 205 -6.13 -10.74 4.86
N LEU A 206 -6.94 -9.70 4.68
CA LEU A 206 -8.33 -9.77 4.22
C LEU A 206 -8.48 -8.97 2.92
N GLY A 207 -9.13 -9.55 1.92
CA GLY A 207 -9.35 -8.87 0.63
C GLY A 207 -8.07 -8.56 -0.14
N MET A 208 -7.02 -9.37 0.03
CA MET A 208 -5.75 -9.31 -0.72
C MET A 208 -5.75 -10.37 -1.82
N ASP A 209 -6.76 -10.34 -2.69
CA ASP A 209 -7.06 -11.45 -3.58
C ASP A 209 -6.06 -11.62 -4.72
N HIS A 210 -5.51 -10.53 -5.20
CA HIS A 210 -4.58 -10.46 -6.34
C HIS A 210 -5.03 -11.23 -7.60
N ASN A 211 -6.35 -11.51 -7.71
CA ASN A 211 -6.95 -12.30 -8.77
C ASN A 211 -7.37 -11.49 -10.01
N TYR A 212 -6.93 -10.24 -10.13
CA TYR A 212 -7.30 -9.34 -11.22
C TYR A 212 -6.89 -9.85 -12.62
N ILE A 213 -5.96 -10.77 -12.73
CA ILE A 213 -5.67 -11.44 -14.02
C ILE A 213 -6.79 -12.38 -14.47
N CYS A 214 -7.58 -12.89 -13.51
CA CYS A 214 -8.71 -13.79 -13.78
C CYS A 214 -9.96 -13.04 -14.22
N HIS A 215 -9.99 -11.71 -14.07
CA HIS A 215 -11.14 -10.87 -14.38
C HIS A 215 -10.89 -10.05 -15.65
N LYS A 216 -11.79 -10.15 -16.61
CA LYS A 216 -11.74 -9.36 -17.86
C LYS A 216 -12.27 -7.94 -17.65
N GLU A 217 -13.10 -7.74 -16.63
CA GLU A 217 -13.79 -6.51 -16.29
C GLU A 217 -13.52 -6.10 -14.83
N SER A 218 -14.24 -5.11 -14.34
CA SER A 218 -14.02 -4.40 -13.08
C SER A 218 -14.32 -5.17 -11.79
N ASP A 219 -14.66 -6.47 -11.84
CA ASP A 219 -15.15 -7.24 -10.70
C ASP A 219 -14.04 -7.75 -9.75
N TYR A 220 -12.84 -7.19 -9.85
CA TYR A 220 -11.71 -7.55 -8.99
C TYR A 220 -11.69 -6.77 -7.65
N ARG A 221 -12.77 -6.03 -7.36
CA ARG A 221 -12.95 -5.30 -6.10
C ARG A 221 -14.33 -5.55 -5.51
N PHE A 222 -14.49 -5.38 -4.20
CA PHE A 222 -15.79 -5.50 -3.55
C PHE A 222 -16.76 -4.36 -3.93
N TYR A 223 -16.27 -3.20 -4.38
CA TYR A 223 -17.06 -2.05 -4.83
C TYR A 223 -17.04 -1.92 -6.36
N LYS A 224 -18.06 -1.24 -6.92
CA LYS A 224 -18.13 -0.97 -8.36
C LYS A 224 -17.17 0.16 -8.74
N ASN A 225 -16.37 -0.06 -9.76
CA ASN A 225 -15.50 0.97 -10.33
C ASN A 225 -16.35 2.13 -10.88
N GLY A 226 -16.32 3.28 -10.31
CA GLY A 226 -17.08 4.39 -10.89
C GLY A 226 -16.97 5.71 -10.16
N ILE A 227 -16.82 5.68 -8.85
CA ILE A 227 -16.86 6.91 -8.07
C ILE A 227 -15.46 7.55 -8.01
N HIS A 228 -14.39 6.76 -7.87
CA HIS A 228 -13.04 7.28 -7.63
C HIS A 228 -11.96 6.83 -8.63
N GLN A 229 -12.32 6.14 -9.72
CA GLN A 229 -11.35 5.53 -10.65
C GLN A 229 -11.65 5.73 -12.14
N LYS A 230 -12.37 6.80 -12.48
CA LYS A 230 -12.73 7.10 -13.88
C LYS A 230 -11.57 7.09 -14.88
N ASN A 231 -10.33 7.21 -14.42
CA ASN A 231 -9.14 7.24 -15.29
C ASN A 231 -8.27 5.99 -15.22
N GLU A 232 -8.42 5.12 -14.23
CA GLU A 232 -7.75 3.80 -14.28
C GLU A 232 -8.27 2.96 -15.45
N ASP A 233 -9.58 3.03 -15.72
CA ASP A 233 -10.22 2.31 -16.83
C ASP A 233 -9.86 2.90 -18.21
N LYS A 234 -9.40 4.14 -18.26
CA LYS A 234 -8.93 4.78 -19.50
C LYS A 234 -7.50 4.41 -19.89
N ARG A 235 -6.81 3.60 -19.11
CA ARG A 235 -5.54 3.02 -19.54
C ARG A 235 -5.82 2.14 -20.76
N THR A 236 -5.59 2.67 -21.94
CA THR A 236 -5.57 1.94 -23.22
C THR A 236 -4.39 0.97 -23.25
N ILE A 237 -4.35 0.02 -22.32
CA ILE A 237 -3.56 -1.18 -22.48
C ILE A 237 -4.34 -2.01 -23.51
N LYS A 238 -3.76 -2.21 -24.70
CA LYS A 238 -4.32 -3.13 -25.68
C LYS A 238 -4.67 -4.42 -24.94
N GLU A 239 -5.87 -4.96 -25.13
CA GLU A 239 -6.35 -6.18 -24.46
C GLU A 239 -5.32 -7.31 -24.44
N SER A 240 -4.56 -7.47 -25.53
CA SER A 240 -3.49 -8.46 -25.67
C SER A 240 -2.29 -8.26 -24.71
N SER A 241 -2.11 -7.08 -24.12
CA SER A 241 -1.01 -6.81 -23.19
C SER A 241 -1.45 -6.76 -21.72
N ARG A 242 -2.76 -6.70 -21.44
CA ARG A 242 -3.29 -6.61 -20.07
C ARG A 242 -2.87 -7.80 -19.21
N THR A 243 -3.13 -9.02 -19.69
CA THR A 243 -2.76 -10.25 -18.95
C THR A 243 -1.27 -10.33 -18.70
N LYS A 244 -0.44 -9.98 -19.68
CA LYS A 244 1.02 -9.96 -19.53
C LYS A 244 1.46 -8.98 -18.44
N HIS A 245 0.93 -7.76 -18.42
CA HIS A 245 1.27 -6.77 -17.41
C HIS A 245 0.76 -7.17 -16.03
N ALA A 246 -0.45 -7.70 -15.94
CA ALA A 246 -1.02 -8.21 -14.72
C ALA A 246 -0.20 -9.39 -14.15
N SER A 247 0.23 -10.33 -14.98
CA SER A 247 1.06 -11.47 -14.56
C SER A 247 2.41 -11.01 -14.02
N LEU A 248 3.06 -10.04 -14.69
CA LEU A 248 4.31 -9.48 -14.20
C LEU A 248 4.13 -8.75 -12.87
N GLY A 249 3.04 -7.99 -12.72
CA GLY A 249 2.70 -7.31 -11.48
C GLY A 249 2.47 -8.28 -10.32
N ILE A 250 1.72 -9.36 -10.55
CA ILE A 250 1.49 -10.41 -9.55
C ILE A 250 2.81 -11.07 -9.13
N TYR A 251 3.64 -11.46 -10.08
CA TYR A 251 4.95 -12.05 -9.78
C TYR A 251 5.78 -11.15 -8.86
N LYS A 252 5.84 -9.84 -9.15
CA LYS A 252 6.57 -8.88 -8.32
C LYS A 252 5.98 -8.74 -6.92
N ILE A 253 4.65 -8.62 -6.83
CA ILE A 253 3.95 -8.51 -5.55
C ILE A 253 4.21 -9.76 -4.70
N PHE A 254 4.13 -10.95 -5.29
CA PHE A 254 4.33 -12.21 -4.57
C PHE A 254 5.79 -12.33 -4.10
N SER A 255 6.77 -12.00 -4.95
CA SER A 255 8.18 -11.94 -4.52
C SER A 255 8.42 -10.97 -3.36
N GLN A 256 7.68 -9.87 -3.29
CA GLN A 256 7.76 -8.94 -2.16
C GLN A 256 7.14 -9.52 -0.88
N TYR A 257 6.04 -10.24 -0.98
CA TYR A 257 5.43 -10.95 0.16
C TYR A 257 6.35 -12.06 0.69
N GLU A 258 6.91 -12.89 -0.19
CA GLU A 258 7.88 -13.94 0.18
C GLU A 258 9.07 -13.33 0.91
N LEU A 259 9.65 -12.28 0.37
CA LEU A 259 10.79 -11.61 0.99
C LEU A 259 10.48 -11.11 2.39
N LEU A 260 9.30 -10.55 2.63
CA LEU A 260 8.88 -10.08 3.96
C LEU A 260 8.62 -11.24 4.90
N SER A 261 8.01 -12.31 4.41
CA SER A 261 7.72 -13.51 5.20
C SER A 261 8.99 -14.23 5.65
N ASP A 262 9.92 -14.45 4.72
CA ASP A 262 11.15 -15.21 4.98
C ASP A 262 12.10 -14.50 5.94
N ASN A 263 11.91 -13.21 6.13
CA ASN A 263 12.83 -12.37 6.89
C ASN A 263 12.17 -11.70 8.11
N SER A 264 11.02 -12.19 8.54
CA SER A 264 10.40 -11.78 9.79
C SER A 264 9.92 -12.99 10.59
N ASP A 265 9.95 -12.87 11.92
CA ASP A 265 9.39 -13.88 12.83
C ASP A 265 7.86 -13.75 12.96
N THR A 266 7.24 -12.88 12.15
CA THR A 266 5.81 -12.59 12.17
C THR A 266 5.04 -13.68 11.43
N LEU A 267 4.01 -14.24 12.06
CA LEU A 267 3.09 -15.16 11.41
C LEU A 267 2.12 -14.37 10.52
N ILE A 268 2.22 -14.56 9.20
CA ILE A 268 1.35 -13.95 8.23
C ILE A 268 0.35 -14.99 7.72
N LEU A 269 -0.95 -14.67 7.78
CA LEU A 269 -2.02 -15.58 7.42
C LEU A 269 -2.99 -14.91 6.43
N ASN A 270 -3.44 -15.69 5.45
CA ASN A 270 -4.47 -15.24 4.50
C ASN A 270 -5.85 -15.70 4.97
N THR A 271 -6.80 -14.77 5.11
CA THR A 271 -8.18 -15.12 5.47
C THR A 271 -9.13 -15.13 4.28
N SER A 272 -8.66 -14.73 3.11
CA SER A 272 -9.45 -14.69 1.89
C SER A 272 -9.47 -16.05 1.19
N LYS A 273 -10.65 -16.60 1.00
CA LYS A 273 -10.85 -17.86 0.29
C LYS A 273 -10.84 -17.64 -1.23
N ASN A 274 -10.35 -18.63 -1.98
CA ASN A 274 -10.34 -18.59 -3.45
C ASN A 274 -9.58 -17.40 -4.07
N THR A 275 -8.44 -17.08 -3.49
CA THR A 275 -7.53 -16.02 -3.98
C THR A 275 -6.31 -16.61 -4.66
N LEU A 276 -5.58 -15.79 -5.42
CA LEU A 276 -4.29 -16.20 -5.96
C LEU A 276 -3.16 -16.08 -4.95
N LEU A 277 -3.40 -15.42 -3.81
CA LEU A 277 -2.40 -15.27 -2.75
C LEU A 277 -2.29 -16.56 -1.94
N ASP A 278 -1.56 -17.53 -2.47
CA ASP A 278 -1.35 -18.87 -1.90
C ASP A 278 -0.01 -19.03 -1.14
N ILE A 279 0.80 -17.98 -1.08
CA ILE A 279 2.05 -17.93 -0.31
C ILE A 279 1.79 -18.12 1.18
N PHE A 280 0.70 -17.51 1.68
CA PHE A 280 0.35 -17.57 3.10
C PHE A 280 -0.72 -18.63 3.36
N LYS A 281 -0.56 -19.32 4.48
CA LYS A 281 -1.55 -20.31 4.92
C LYS A 281 -2.92 -19.66 5.09
N TYR A 282 -3.95 -20.28 4.52
CA TYR A 282 -5.33 -19.87 4.70
C TYR A 282 -5.87 -20.25 6.07
N VAL A 283 -6.60 -19.33 6.70
CA VAL A 283 -7.39 -19.54 7.90
C VAL A 283 -8.71 -18.78 7.78
N ALA A 284 -9.84 -19.43 8.04
CA ALA A 284 -11.13 -18.75 7.97
C ALA A 284 -11.26 -17.70 9.07
N LEU A 285 -11.73 -16.48 8.72
CA LEU A 285 -11.87 -15.37 9.66
C LEU A 285 -12.68 -15.76 10.91
N LYS A 286 -13.79 -16.49 10.75
CA LYS A 286 -14.64 -16.99 11.85
C LYS A 286 -13.95 -17.92 12.85
N ASN A 287 -12.75 -18.41 12.55
CA ASN A 287 -11.97 -19.24 13.47
C ASN A 287 -10.96 -18.40 14.26
N ILE A 288 -10.87 -17.10 13.99
CA ILE A 288 -9.93 -16.16 14.60
C ILE A 288 -10.64 -15.20 15.53
N ILE A 289 -11.84 -14.76 15.13
CA ILE A 289 -12.68 -13.78 15.81
C ILE A 289 -14.09 -14.29 16.07
#